data_5ba40ba8df8ddd3333002dce934b66ec
#
_entry.id   5ba40ba8df8ddd3333002dce934b66ec
#
_cell.length_a   1.000
_cell.length_b   1.000
_cell.length_c   1.000
_cell.angle_alpha   90.00
_cell.angle_beta   90.00
_cell.angle_gamma   90.00
#
_symmetry.space_group_name_H-M   'P 1'
#
loop_
_entity.id
_entity.type
_entity.pdbx_description
1 polymer ?
#
loop_
_entity_poly.entity_id
_entity_poly.type
_entity_poly.pdbx_seq_one_letter_code
_entity_poly.pdbx_strand_id
1 'polypeptide(L)'
;MSKTALITTKQHIRSSFRDATFTNLNIGMAESYFCAFMLALGISDVISGLGTVIPQFIGVLFQLLSIRSFFRQYSLKNRILLFLAIQALSMIPLILIGQLKINSAFLTIGVLGLYWGSLLSLNPPWNRLIGHTVPPKFRLKFFSIRSQFAQLSVFIGLITSGILLYWAKEQGLELKIFVGIFIFGFLLKLFSWYEIKKNHNDYDLAPGSEHRVRLRDFLRSIRSTDQGKLIIFLFFFYITVHFSAPYFNPYMLGKLKFNYLEYMVITSVAYFGRVFAFKLIQTRAKSRHINKLLFISTAGITTSPLLWALTDSYGAILTIEFLSGCYWAGFELSTILLYYQKIDDRERTSIITYITFLNTTGMVIGSALGAWFMGMLPADSNKYIVLFAVSTFLRAIVIAFAPQINFKGRLPKLTNLNRFFQMIPSSVNLIRPFIWKKKKDFKKDKE
;
A
#
# COMPACT_ATOMS: atom_id res chain seq x y z
N MET A 1 22.91 -16.53 18.14
CA MET A 1 23.32 -15.56 17.10
C MET A 1 24.63 -14.91 17.54
N SER A 2 25.63 -14.85 16.67
CA SER A 2 26.87 -14.13 16.94
C SER A 2 26.62 -12.62 17.11
N LYS A 3 27.52 -11.92 17.82
CA LYS A 3 27.41 -10.46 18.02
C LYS A 3 27.38 -9.70 16.69
N THR A 4 28.10 -10.18 15.69
CA THR A 4 28.15 -9.67 14.32
C THR A 4 26.78 -9.82 13.60
N ALA A 5 26.13 -10.99 13.66
CA ALA A 5 24.82 -11.23 13.07
C ALA A 5 23.72 -10.33 13.69
N LEU A 6 23.86 -10.00 14.98
CA LEU A 6 22.92 -9.11 15.67
C LEU A 6 23.06 -7.65 15.19
N ILE A 7 24.29 -7.18 14.97
CA ILE A 7 24.60 -5.84 14.46
C ILE A 7 24.06 -5.68 13.03
N THR A 8 24.32 -6.66 12.18
CA THR A 8 23.86 -6.67 10.78
C THR A 8 22.33 -6.63 10.69
N THR A 9 21.64 -7.45 11.47
CA THR A 9 20.16 -7.44 11.51
C THR A 9 19.60 -6.09 11.95
N LYS A 10 20.26 -5.41 12.92
CA LYS A 10 19.84 -4.07 13.38
C LYS A 10 20.01 -3.01 12.29
N GLN A 11 21.09 -3.07 11.52
CA GLN A 11 21.32 -2.16 10.39
C GLN A 11 20.26 -2.34 9.29
N HIS A 12 19.93 -3.59 8.93
CA HIS A 12 18.91 -3.90 7.93
C HIS A 12 17.52 -3.42 8.33
N ILE A 13 17.13 -3.63 9.59
CA ILE A 13 15.87 -3.12 10.13
C ILE A 13 15.83 -1.60 10.05
N ARG A 14 16.89 -0.90 10.45
CA ARG A 14 16.98 0.56 10.41
C ARG A 14 16.85 1.11 8.98
N SER A 15 17.55 0.49 8.03
CA SER A 15 17.48 0.84 6.62
C SER A 15 16.07 0.66 6.06
N SER A 16 15.41 -0.45 6.41
CA SER A 16 14.03 -0.72 5.99
C SER A 16 13.01 0.31 6.53
N PHE A 17 13.22 0.87 7.72
CA PHE A 17 12.37 1.97 8.24
C PHE A 17 12.61 3.27 7.49
N ARG A 18 13.88 3.62 7.20
CA ARG A 18 14.22 4.83 6.44
C ARG A 18 13.70 4.75 5.01
N ASP A 19 13.93 3.62 4.34
CA ASP A 19 13.36 3.32 3.02
C ASP A 19 11.84 3.50 3.01
N ALA A 20 11.15 2.93 4.01
CA ALA A 20 9.70 3.10 4.14
C ALA A 20 9.29 4.57 4.26
N THR A 21 10.03 5.36 5.06
CA THR A 21 9.76 6.79 5.25
C THR A 21 9.95 7.56 3.94
N PHE A 22 11.09 7.42 3.27
CA PHE A 22 11.37 8.15 2.03
C PHE A 22 10.43 7.74 0.89
N THR A 23 10.22 6.44 0.70
CA THR A 23 9.32 5.93 -0.34
C THR A 23 7.89 6.40 -0.12
N ASN A 24 7.38 6.36 1.11
CA ASN A 24 6.00 6.72 1.37
C ASN A 24 5.78 8.24 1.46
N LEU A 25 6.80 9.01 1.81
CA LEU A 25 6.75 10.47 1.67
C LEU A 25 6.60 10.85 0.19
N ASN A 26 7.34 10.19 -0.72
CA ASN A 26 7.16 10.38 -2.16
C ASN A 26 5.76 9.96 -2.64
N ILE A 27 5.19 8.87 -2.11
CA ILE A 27 3.81 8.47 -2.43
C ILE A 27 2.83 9.59 -2.07
N GLY A 28 2.93 10.14 -0.86
CA GLY A 28 2.08 11.25 -0.42
C GLY A 28 2.29 12.53 -1.24
N MET A 29 3.54 12.90 -1.52
CA MET A 29 3.85 14.17 -2.19
C MET A 29 3.62 14.14 -3.70
N ALA A 30 4.05 13.10 -4.40
CA ALA A 30 4.07 13.05 -5.86
C ALA A 30 2.98 12.13 -6.42
N GLU A 31 2.96 10.86 -5.99
CA GLU A 31 2.10 9.83 -6.58
C GLU A 31 0.61 10.11 -6.39
N SER A 32 0.21 10.59 -5.20
CA SER A 32 -1.18 10.97 -4.90
C SER A 32 -1.72 12.09 -5.79
N TYR A 33 -0.85 12.85 -6.43
CA TYR A 33 -1.20 13.99 -7.26
C TYR A 33 -0.98 13.80 -8.77
N PHE A 34 -0.68 12.59 -9.23
CA PHE A 34 -0.50 12.33 -10.66
C PHE A 34 -1.72 12.70 -11.51
N CYS A 35 -2.93 12.43 -11.03
CA CYS A 35 -4.17 12.85 -11.71
C CYS A 35 -4.27 14.37 -11.78
N ALA A 36 -4.00 15.08 -10.69
CA ALA A 36 -4.00 16.54 -10.66
C ALA A 36 -2.93 17.16 -11.58
N PHE A 37 -1.76 16.53 -11.68
CA PHE A 37 -0.73 16.91 -12.64
C PHE A 37 -1.19 16.81 -14.10
N MET A 38 -1.87 15.69 -14.45
CA MET A 38 -2.43 15.52 -15.79
C MET A 38 -3.48 16.58 -16.11
N LEU A 39 -4.34 16.94 -15.16
CA LEU A 39 -5.31 18.02 -15.28
C LEU A 39 -4.61 19.38 -15.49
N ALA A 40 -3.55 19.66 -14.70
CA ALA A 40 -2.76 20.89 -14.84
C ALA A 40 -2.04 21.00 -16.19
N LEU A 41 -1.73 19.89 -16.86
CA LEU A 41 -1.23 19.84 -18.23
C LEU A 41 -2.32 20.11 -19.29
N GLY A 42 -3.59 20.23 -18.89
CA GLY A 42 -4.72 20.38 -19.81
C GLY A 42 -5.22 19.08 -20.43
N ILE A 43 -4.85 17.92 -19.85
CA ILE A 43 -5.39 16.63 -20.25
C ILE A 43 -6.83 16.51 -19.71
N SER A 44 -7.75 15.96 -20.50
CA SER A 44 -9.19 15.87 -20.14
C SER A 44 -9.41 15.11 -18.83
N ASP A 45 -10.49 15.47 -18.11
CA ASP A 45 -10.86 14.89 -16.83
C ASP A 45 -10.99 13.37 -16.88
N VAL A 46 -11.61 12.84 -17.97
CA VAL A 46 -11.81 11.40 -18.17
C VAL A 46 -10.47 10.68 -18.29
N ILE A 47 -9.55 11.20 -19.11
CA ILE A 47 -8.22 10.59 -19.32
C ILE A 47 -7.38 10.73 -18.06
N SER A 48 -7.46 11.86 -17.36
CA SER A 48 -6.73 12.10 -16.11
C SER A 48 -7.22 11.16 -15.00
N GLY A 49 -8.52 10.89 -14.92
CA GLY A 49 -9.09 9.87 -14.04
C GLY A 49 -8.59 8.46 -14.36
N LEU A 50 -8.56 8.08 -15.64
CA LEU A 50 -7.98 6.81 -16.11
C LEU A 50 -6.47 6.75 -15.89
N GLY A 51 -5.79 7.88 -15.81
CA GLY A 51 -4.37 8.02 -15.47
C GLY A 51 -3.97 7.47 -14.10
N THR A 52 -4.92 7.11 -13.26
CA THR A 52 -4.67 6.38 -12.01
C THR A 52 -4.69 4.86 -12.17
N VAL A 53 -5.49 4.32 -13.05
CA VAL A 53 -5.74 2.87 -13.20
C VAL A 53 -4.91 2.26 -14.35
N ILE A 54 -4.88 2.92 -15.51
CA ILE A 54 -4.14 2.42 -16.68
C ILE A 54 -2.64 2.26 -16.39
N PRO A 55 -1.92 3.22 -15.79
CA PRO A 55 -0.52 3.05 -15.45
C PRO A 55 -0.26 1.90 -14.48
N GLN A 56 -1.16 1.66 -13.51
CA GLN A 56 -1.04 0.52 -12.61
C GLN A 56 -1.20 -0.81 -13.35
N PHE A 57 -2.12 -0.88 -14.32
CA PHE A 57 -2.29 -2.08 -15.13
C PHE A 57 -1.07 -2.34 -16.03
N ILE A 58 -0.55 -1.31 -16.70
CA ILE A 58 0.73 -1.39 -17.43
C ILE A 58 1.84 -1.84 -16.50
N GLY A 59 1.88 -1.28 -15.30
CA GLY A 59 2.87 -1.63 -14.28
C GLY A 59 2.83 -3.09 -13.85
N VAL A 60 1.66 -3.68 -13.71
CA VAL A 60 1.53 -5.08 -13.34
C VAL A 60 1.95 -6.02 -14.49
N LEU A 61 1.71 -5.63 -15.75
CA LEU A 61 2.24 -6.36 -16.90
C LEU A 61 3.77 -6.31 -16.91
N PHE A 62 4.37 -5.15 -16.63
CA PHE A 62 5.82 -5.01 -16.47
C PHE A 62 6.35 -5.89 -15.33
N GLN A 63 5.64 -5.96 -14.19
CA GLN A 63 5.99 -6.82 -13.07
C GLN A 63 6.04 -8.30 -13.46
N LEU A 64 5.15 -8.78 -14.33
CA LEU A 64 5.18 -10.16 -14.83
C LEU A 64 6.49 -10.49 -15.59
N LEU A 65 7.09 -9.48 -16.22
CA LEU A 65 8.39 -9.64 -16.88
C LEU A 65 9.52 -9.78 -15.85
N SER A 66 9.40 -9.17 -14.67
CA SER A 66 10.43 -9.16 -13.63
C SER A 66 10.72 -10.54 -13.02
N ILE A 67 9.80 -11.50 -13.15
CA ILE A 67 10.02 -12.89 -12.70
C ILE A 67 10.66 -13.80 -13.76
N ARG A 68 10.98 -13.28 -14.96
CA ARG A 68 11.67 -14.05 -16.01
C ARG A 68 13.10 -14.40 -15.59
N SER A 69 13.67 -15.39 -16.26
CA SER A 69 15.01 -15.94 -15.99
C SER A 69 16.11 -14.88 -15.97
N PHE A 70 16.03 -13.89 -16.87
CA PHE A 70 16.98 -12.78 -16.95
C PHE A 70 17.17 -12.05 -15.62
N PHE A 71 16.09 -11.73 -14.90
CA PHE A 71 16.20 -11.02 -13.61
C PHE A 71 16.66 -11.93 -12.47
N ARG A 72 16.48 -13.24 -12.58
CA ARG A 72 16.84 -14.21 -11.53
C ARG A 72 18.33 -14.43 -11.36
N GLN A 73 19.14 -14.11 -12.36
CA GLN A 73 20.60 -14.15 -12.26
C GLN A 73 21.17 -13.09 -11.30
N TYR A 74 20.37 -12.02 -11.02
CA TYR A 74 20.77 -10.99 -10.07
C TYR A 74 20.30 -11.35 -8.66
N SER A 75 21.10 -10.95 -7.66
CA SER A 75 20.73 -11.09 -6.25
C SER A 75 19.47 -10.30 -5.91
N LEU A 76 18.77 -10.67 -4.83
CA LEU A 76 17.56 -9.95 -4.38
C LEU A 76 17.82 -8.46 -4.19
N LYS A 77 18.96 -8.11 -3.59
CA LYS A 77 19.38 -6.72 -3.37
C LYS A 77 19.56 -5.98 -4.70
N ASN A 78 20.27 -6.57 -5.65
CA ASN A 78 20.53 -5.94 -6.94
C ASN A 78 19.25 -5.73 -7.74
N ARG A 79 18.29 -6.66 -7.65
CA ARG A 79 16.96 -6.51 -8.26
C ARG A 79 16.18 -5.34 -7.62
N ILE A 80 16.21 -5.23 -6.30
CA ILE A 80 15.58 -4.11 -5.58
C ILE A 80 16.23 -2.79 -6.00
N LEU A 81 17.56 -2.72 -6.02
CA LEU A 81 18.31 -1.52 -6.43
C LEU A 81 18.01 -1.12 -7.88
N LEU A 82 17.93 -2.10 -8.79
CA LEU A 82 17.58 -1.86 -10.19
C LEU A 82 16.20 -1.22 -10.32
N PHE A 83 15.17 -1.80 -9.70
CA PHE A 83 13.82 -1.28 -9.80
C PHE A 83 13.64 0.06 -9.08
N LEU A 84 14.34 0.28 -7.95
CA LEU A 84 14.38 1.61 -7.32
C LEU A 84 15.05 2.65 -8.21
N ALA A 85 16.12 2.30 -8.92
CA ALA A 85 16.78 3.21 -9.86
C ALA A 85 15.87 3.55 -11.04
N ILE A 86 15.20 2.56 -11.66
CA ILE A 86 14.24 2.80 -12.74
C ILE A 86 13.08 3.68 -12.26
N GLN A 87 12.57 3.44 -11.03
CA GLN A 87 11.51 4.25 -10.44
C GLN A 87 11.96 5.70 -10.19
N ALA A 88 13.18 5.91 -9.69
CA ALA A 88 13.74 7.24 -9.56
C ALA A 88 13.90 7.93 -10.94
N LEU A 89 14.52 7.25 -11.89
CA LEU A 89 14.75 7.79 -13.23
C LEU A 89 13.44 8.10 -13.97
N SER A 90 12.35 7.40 -13.72
CA SER A 90 11.04 7.71 -14.32
C SER A 90 10.45 9.05 -13.87
N MET A 91 10.96 9.66 -12.78
CA MET A 91 10.59 11.02 -12.39
C MET A 91 11.18 12.08 -13.32
N ILE A 92 12.32 11.82 -13.98
CA ILE A 92 12.96 12.79 -14.89
C ILE A 92 12.06 13.14 -16.08
N PRO A 93 11.49 12.18 -16.83
CA PRO A 93 10.51 12.52 -17.86
C PRO A 93 9.30 13.29 -17.34
N LEU A 94 8.79 13.01 -16.12
CA LEU A 94 7.67 13.77 -15.54
C LEU A 94 8.08 15.23 -15.28
N ILE A 95 9.31 15.49 -14.80
CA ILE A 95 9.87 16.81 -14.63
C ILE A 95 9.92 17.54 -15.97
N LEU A 96 10.42 16.87 -17.02
CA LEU A 96 10.51 17.46 -18.37
C LEU A 96 9.13 17.73 -18.97
N ILE A 97 8.17 16.81 -18.82
CA ILE A 97 6.78 17.00 -19.26
C ILE A 97 6.17 18.25 -18.61
N GLY A 98 6.35 18.40 -17.29
CA GLY A 98 5.85 19.57 -16.56
C GLY A 98 6.55 20.86 -16.95
N GLN A 99 7.88 20.85 -17.10
CA GLN A 99 8.68 22.03 -17.45
C GLN A 99 8.40 22.51 -18.87
N LEU A 100 8.28 21.59 -19.82
CA LEU A 100 7.99 21.88 -21.23
C LEU A 100 6.49 21.99 -21.52
N LYS A 101 5.63 21.81 -20.52
CA LYS A 101 4.16 21.84 -20.62
C LYS A 101 3.61 20.93 -21.73
N ILE A 102 4.13 19.69 -21.81
CA ILE A 102 3.75 18.74 -22.86
C ILE A 102 2.37 18.19 -22.57
N ASN A 103 1.36 18.58 -23.33
CA ASN A 103 0.01 18.03 -23.26
C ASN A 103 -0.09 16.74 -24.09
N SER A 104 0.46 15.65 -23.56
CA SER A 104 0.36 14.32 -24.18
C SER A 104 -0.03 13.28 -23.15
N ALA A 105 -1.29 12.85 -23.21
CA ALA A 105 -1.81 11.80 -22.35
C ALA A 105 -1.05 10.47 -22.53
N PHE A 106 -0.73 10.10 -23.77
CA PHE A 106 -0.02 8.86 -24.10
C PHE A 106 1.38 8.83 -23.47
N LEU A 107 2.15 9.92 -23.62
CA LEU A 107 3.49 10.01 -23.04
C LEU A 107 3.42 9.98 -21.52
N THR A 108 2.53 10.76 -20.91
CA THR A 108 2.39 10.84 -19.46
C THR A 108 1.97 9.49 -18.87
N ILE A 109 0.95 8.82 -19.44
CA ILE A 109 0.48 7.49 -19.02
C ILE A 109 1.61 6.45 -19.19
N GLY A 110 2.38 6.50 -20.27
CA GLY A 110 3.52 5.61 -20.50
C GLY A 110 4.61 5.75 -19.43
N VAL A 111 4.98 6.99 -19.07
CA VAL A 111 5.96 7.27 -18.01
C VAL A 111 5.43 6.83 -16.65
N LEU A 112 4.16 7.11 -16.33
CA LEU A 112 3.52 6.64 -15.11
C LEU A 112 3.44 5.11 -15.06
N GLY A 113 3.23 4.46 -16.21
CA GLY A 113 3.27 3.00 -16.34
C GLY A 113 4.65 2.42 -15.98
N LEU A 114 5.73 3.06 -16.41
CA LEU A 114 7.10 2.71 -16.04
C LEU A 114 7.36 2.90 -14.54
N TYR A 115 6.89 4.00 -13.96
CA TYR A 115 6.95 4.28 -12.53
C TYR A 115 6.27 3.17 -11.72
N TRP A 116 5.01 2.85 -12.04
CA TRP A 116 4.24 1.79 -11.37
C TRP A 116 4.83 0.41 -11.62
N GLY A 117 5.32 0.15 -12.83
CA GLY A 117 5.97 -1.12 -13.17
C GLY A 117 7.20 -1.40 -12.31
N SER A 118 8.00 -0.38 -12.10
CA SER A 118 9.19 -0.46 -11.25
C SER A 118 8.80 -0.66 -9.79
N LEU A 119 7.81 0.07 -9.28
CA LEU A 119 7.30 -0.05 -7.91
C LEU A 119 6.74 -1.46 -7.64
N LEU A 120 5.91 -1.98 -8.54
CA LEU A 120 5.30 -3.30 -8.39
C LEU A 120 6.35 -4.41 -8.49
N SER A 121 7.33 -4.28 -9.40
CA SER A 121 8.42 -5.24 -9.57
C SER A 121 9.38 -5.31 -8.39
N LEU A 122 9.49 -4.22 -7.62
CA LEU A 122 10.30 -4.14 -6.41
C LEU A 122 9.69 -4.95 -5.25
N ASN A 123 8.36 -5.00 -5.15
CA ASN A 123 7.67 -5.57 -3.99
C ASN A 123 7.98 -7.07 -3.74
N PRO A 124 7.94 -7.98 -4.73
CA PRO A 124 8.21 -9.40 -4.51
C PRO A 124 9.62 -9.71 -3.98
N PRO A 125 10.71 -9.22 -4.60
CA PRO A 125 12.06 -9.45 -4.07
C PRO A 125 12.28 -8.78 -2.70
N TRP A 126 11.67 -7.60 -2.47
CA TRP A 126 11.72 -6.95 -1.17
C TRP A 126 11.04 -7.79 -0.08
N ASN A 127 9.85 -8.31 -0.34
CA ASN A 127 9.14 -9.18 0.60
C ASN A 127 9.97 -10.43 0.95
N ARG A 128 10.66 -11.01 -0.02
CA ARG A 128 11.53 -12.15 0.22
C ARG A 128 12.73 -11.75 1.08
N LEU A 129 13.42 -10.66 0.76
CA LEU A 129 14.55 -10.15 1.52
C LEU A 129 14.18 -9.90 2.99
N ILE A 130 13.05 -9.24 3.24
CA ILE A 130 12.56 -8.98 4.60
C ILE A 130 12.15 -10.27 5.32
N GLY A 131 11.63 -11.26 4.58
CA GLY A 131 11.32 -12.59 5.11
C GLY A 131 12.52 -13.29 5.75
N HIS A 132 13.71 -13.11 5.16
CA HIS A 132 14.97 -13.61 5.72
C HIS A 132 15.51 -12.73 6.86
N THR A 133 15.33 -11.42 6.77
CA THR A 133 15.83 -10.47 7.77
C THR A 133 15.06 -10.54 9.09
N VAL A 134 13.72 -10.72 9.02
CA VAL A 134 12.84 -10.62 10.19
C VAL A 134 12.32 -11.99 10.61
N PRO A 135 12.74 -12.53 11.77
CA PRO A 135 12.23 -13.80 12.27
C PRO A 135 10.71 -13.82 12.41
N PRO A 136 10.04 -14.97 12.16
CA PRO A 136 8.56 -15.07 12.13
C PRO A 136 7.86 -14.49 13.35
N LYS A 137 8.42 -14.71 14.56
CA LYS A 137 7.85 -14.21 15.82
C LYS A 137 7.80 -12.68 15.96
N PHE A 138 8.62 -11.95 15.19
CA PHE A 138 8.72 -10.49 15.25
C PHE A 138 8.03 -9.79 14.07
N ARG A 139 7.59 -10.53 13.04
CA ARG A 139 7.02 -9.96 11.81
C ARG A 139 5.81 -9.07 12.08
N LEU A 140 4.85 -9.52 12.91
CA LEU A 140 3.69 -8.71 13.26
C LEU A 140 4.09 -7.31 13.75
N LYS A 141 5.02 -7.26 14.70
CA LYS A 141 5.47 -6.00 15.28
C LYS A 141 6.27 -5.16 14.31
N PHE A 142 7.19 -5.79 13.57
CA PHE A 142 8.00 -5.12 12.55
C PHE A 142 7.12 -4.47 11.49
N PHE A 143 6.19 -5.23 10.88
CA PHE A 143 5.32 -4.69 9.84
C PHE A 143 4.36 -3.64 10.38
N SER A 144 3.81 -3.80 11.59
CA SER A 144 2.95 -2.79 12.19
C SER A 144 3.67 -1.46 12.38
N ILE A 145 4.89 -1.47 12.93
CA ILE A 145 5.69 -0.25 13.12
C ILE A 145 6.08 0.35 11.78
N ARG A 146 6.58 -0.47 10.85
CA ARG A 146 7.00 -0.01 9.53
C ARG A 146 5.83 0.63 8.77
N SER A 147 4.67 0.00 8.78
CA SER A 147 3.47 0.53 8.14
C SER A 147 2.96 1.79 8.83
N GLN A 148 3.08 1.89 10.15
CA GLN A 148 2.73 3.13 10.86
C GLN A 148 3.58 4.31 10.37
N PHE A 149 4.90 4.15 10.27
CA PHE A 149 5.79 5.20 9.73
C PHE A 149 5.50 5.49 8.27
N ALA A 150 5.24 4.45 7.47
CA ALA A 150 4.87 4.59 6.07
C ALA A 150 3.62 5.46 5.91
N GLN A 151 2.52 5.15 6.61
CA GLN A 151 1.27 5.90 6.51
C GLN A 151 1.38 7.32 7.06
N LEU A 152 2.17 7.52 8.13
CA LEU A 152 2.47 8.86 8.63
C LEU A 152 3.23 9.70 7.58
N SER A 153 4.16 9.09 6.86
CA SER A 153 4.91 9.76 5.79
C SER A 153 4.01 10.12 4.61
N VAL A 154 3.09 9.22 4.20
CA VAL A 154 2.08 9.53 3.18
C VAL A 154 1.21 10.72 3.62
N PHE A 155 0.70 10.69 4.85
CA PHE A 155 -0.12 11.75 5.42
C PHE A 155 0.59 13.11 5.39
N ILE A 156 1.84 13.17 5.86
CA ILE A 156 2.64 14.39 5.84
C ILE A 156 2.87 14.87 4.40
N GLY A 157 3.26 13.96 3.50
CA GLY A 157 3.50 14.29 2.09
C GLY A 157 2.26 14.82 1.38
N LEU A 158 1.10 14.20 1.62
CA LEU A 158 -0.17 14.58 1.02
C LEU A 158 -0.58 16.00 1.46
N ILE A 159 -0.51 16.30 2.75
CA ILE A 159 -0.85 17.64 3.27
C ILE A 159 0.14 18.68 2.73
N THR A 160 1.44 18.39 2.78
CA THR A 160 2.46 19.34 2.33
C THR A 160 2.26 19.72 0.85
N SER A 161 2.10 18.73 -0.02
CA SER A 161 1.88 19.02 -1.45
C SER A 161 0.51 19.65 -1.71
N GLY A 162 -0.53 19.25 -0.97
CA GLY A 162 -1.85 19.88 -1.10
C GLY A 162 -1.84 21.36 -0.79
N ILE A 163 -1.18 21.76 0.29
CA ILE A 163 -1.01 23.19 0.67
C ILE A 163 -0.19 23.92 -0.41
N LEU A 164 0.93 23.36 -0.84
CA LEU A 164 1.78 23.98 -1.86
C LEU A 164 1.03 24.18 -3.19
N LEU A 165 0.27 23.20 -3.64
CA LEU A 165 -0.53 23.26 -4.87
C LEU A 165 -1.70 24.23 -4.76
N TYR A 166 -2.36 24.30 -3.59
CA TYR A 166 -3.41 25.26 -3.33
C TYR A 166 -2.90 26.71 -3.53
N TRP A 167 -1.79 27.05 -2.88
CA TRP A 167 -1.17 28.38 -3.04
C TRP A 167 -0.68 28.64 -4.47
N ALA A 168 -0.13 27.62 -5.13
CA ALA A 168 0.36 27.72 -6.50
C ALA A 168 -0.77 27.98 -7.51
N LYS A 169 -1.94 27.41 -7.28
CA LYS A 169 -3.11 27.57 -8.16
C LYS A 169 -3.58 29.02 -8.21
N GLU A 170 -3.63 29.70 -7.07
CA GLU A 170 -4.01 31.12 -6.98
C GLU A 170 -3.04 32.03 -7.74
N GLN A 171 -1.78 31.59 -7.89
CA GLN A 171 -0.72 32.35 -8.56
C GLN A 171 -0.44 31.91 -10.01
N GLY A 172 -1.17 30.90 -10.52
CA GLY A 172 -0.90 30.33 -11.85
C GLY A 172 0.43 29.57 -11.96
N LEU A 173 1.00 29.10 -10.83
CA LEU A 173 2.31 28.45 -10.75
C LEU A 173 2.21 26.92 -10.56
N GLU A 174 1.03 26.32 -10.78
CA GLU A 174 0.79 24.91 -10.51
C GLU A 174 1.83 23.96 -11.12
N LEU A 175 2.12 24.09 -12.42
CA LEU A 175 3.10 23.22 -13.11
C LEU A 175 4.52 23.38 -12.55
N LYS A 176 4.92 24.59 -12.14
CA LYS A 176 6.24 24.80 -11.52
C LYS A 176 6.34 24.09 -10.17
N ILE A 177 5.27 24.11 -9.38
CA ILE A 177 5.23 23.40 -8.10
C ILE A 177 5.21 21.88 -8.33
N PHE A 178 4.49 21.35 -9.33
CA PHE A 178 4.56 19.93 -9.70
C PHE A 178 5.98 19.51 -10.08
N VAL A 179 6.69 20.31 -10.88
CA VAL A 179 8.10 20.08 -11.21
C VAL A 179 8.95 20.01 -9.93
N GLY A 180 8.77 20.96 -9.00
CA GLY A 180 9.45 20.96 -7.70
C GLY A 180 9.16 19.70 -6.88
N ILE A 181 7.89 19.27 -6.83
CA ILE A 181 7.45 18.04 -6.15
C ILE A 181 8.13 16.80 -6.77
N PHE A 182 8.21 16.73 -8.09
CA PHE A 182 8.86 15.59 -8.78
C PHE A 182 10.37 15.58 -8.60
N ILE A 183 11.03 16.75 -8.58
CA ILE A 183 12.46 16.85 -8.23
C ILE A 183 12.69 16.34 -6.82
N PHE A 184 11.89 16.79 -5.86
CA PHE A 184 11.99 16.32 -4.48
C PHE A 184 11.69 14.82 -4.37
N GLY A 185 10.69 14.33 -5.10
CA GLY A 185 10.36 12.90 -5.20
C GLY A 185 11.53 12.07 -5.76
N PHE A 186 12.20 12.57 -6.79
CA PHE A 186 13.43 11.96 -7.33
C PHE A 186 14.51 11.84 -6.26
N LEU A 187 14.77 12.92 -5.50
CA LEU A 187 15.76 12.90 -4.42
C LEU A 187 15.38 11.90 -3.30
N LEU A 188 14.10 11.84 -2.90
CA LEU A 188 13.63 10.87 -1.92
C LEU A 188 13.87 9.43 -2.38
N LYS A 189 13.66 9.13 -3.67
CA LYS A 189 13.95 7.79 -4.24
C LYS A 189 15.43 7.50 -4.29
N LEU A 190 16.29 8.48 -4.55
CA LEU A 190 17.75 8.32 -4.47
C LEU A 190 18.20 8.05 -3.03
N PHE A 191 17.62 8.72 -2.02
CA PHE A 191 17.91 8.42 -0.61
C PHE A 191 17.48 7.00 -0.22
N SER A 192 16.30 6.56 -0.67
CA SER A 192 15.85 5.19 -0.48
C SER A 192 16.82 4.18 -1.12
N TRP A 193 17.23 4.42 -2.38
CA TRP A 193 18.21 3.60 -3.07
C TRP A 193 19.55 3.52 -2.34
N TYR A 194 20.06 4.67 -1.88
CA TYR A 194 21.31 4.74 -1.12
C TYR A 194 21.25 3.95 0.21
N GLU A 195 20.13 4.07 0.95
CA GLU A 195 19.93 3.34 2.21
C GLU A 195 19.91 1.82 1.99
N ILE A 196 19.24 1.34 0.93
CA ILE A 196 19.24 -0.08 0.58
C ILE A 196 20.63 -0.55 0.14
N LYS A 197 21.32 0.23 -0.71
CA LYS A 197 22.66 -0.10 -1.19
C LYS A 197 23.66 -0.23 -0.05
N LYS A 198 23.66 0.70 0.91
CA LYS A 198 24.61 0.76 2.00
C LYS A 198 24.39 -0.29 3.08
N ASN A 199 23.15 -0.56 3.43
CA ASN A 199 22.81 -1.22 4.67
C ASN A 199 22.23 -2.64 4.51
N HIS A 200 21.89 -3.07 3.31
CA HIS A 200 21.48 -4.44 3.06
C HIS A 200 22.62 -5.23 2.44
N ASN A 201 23.12 -6.22 3.17
CA ASN A 201 23.99 -7.23 2.58
C ASN A 201 23.13 -8.17 1.72
N ASP A 202 23.70 -8.67 0.62
CA ASP A 202 23.19 -9.87 0.01
C ASP A 202 23.35 -10.97 1.05
N TYR A 203 22.23 -11.43 1.64
CA TYR A 203 22.28 -12.71 2.30
C TYR A 203 22.78 -13.72 1.26
N ASP A 204 23.53 -14.71 1.66
CA ASP A 204 24.06 -15.83 0.83
C ASP A 204 22.92 -16.64 0.16
N LEU A 205 21.91 -15.95 -0.31
CA LEU A 205 20.88 -16.47 -1.19
C LEU A 205 21.52 -16.51 -2.56
N ALA A 206 22.10 -17.66 -2.89
CA ALA A 206 22.71 -17.89 -4.21
C ALA A 206 21.75 -17.39 -5.31
N PRO A 207 22.25 -16.65 -6.31
CA PRO A 207 21.47 -16.29 -7.48
C PRO A 207 20.81 -17.55 -8.04
N GLY A 208 19.51 -17.52 -8.32
CA GLY A 208 18.77 -18.69 -8.79
C GLY A 208 18.23 -19.63 -7.70
N SER A 209 18.46 -19.40 -6.40
CA SER A 209 17.84 -20.18 -5.32
C SER A 209 16.30 -20.06 -5.26
N GLU A 210 15.72 -19.18 -6.07
CA GLU A 210 14.27 -19.02 -6.23
C GLU A 210 13.70 -20.13 -7.12
N HIS A 211 12.66 -20.78 -6.65
CA HIS A 211 11.89 -21.70 -7.50
C HIS A 211 10.84 -20.89 -8.28
N ARG A 212 10.94 -20.95 -9.63
CA ARG A 212 9.93 -20.33 -10.47
C ARG A 212 8.70 -21.22 -10.53
N VAL A 213 7.62 -20.77 -9.93
CA VAL A 213 6.31 -21.38 -10.14
C VAL A 213 5.82 -21.03 -11.55
N ARG A 214 5.47 -22.03 -12.36
CA ARG A 214 4.85 -21.79 -13.66
C ARG A 214 3.42 -21.29 -13.45
N LEU A 215 2.94 -20.41 -14.32
CA LEU A 215 1.58 -19.89 -14.23
C LEU A 215 0.52 -21.02 -14.19
N ARG A 216 0.73 -22.09 -14.97
CA ARG A 216 -0.15 -23.27 -14.99
C ARG A 216 -0.23 -23.96 -13.62
N ASP A 217 0.93 -24.13 -12.97
CA ASP A 217 1.03 -24.80 -11.66
C ASP A 217 0.42 -23.92 -10.57
N PHE A 218 0.65 -22.60 -10.65
CA PHE A 218 -0.01 -21.62 -9.80
C PHE A 218 -1.54 -21.67 -9.94
N LEU A 219 -2.08 -21.63 -11.16
CA LEU A 219 -3.52 -21.71 -11.39
C LEU A 219 -4.14 -23.04 -10.92
N ARG A 220 -3.38 -24.15 -11.03
CA ARG A 220 -3.80 -25.45 -10.49
C ARG A 220 -3.81 -25.42 -8.95
N SER A 221 -2.79 -24.82 -8.33
CA SER A 221 -2.69 -24.73 -6.87
C SER A 221 -3.79 -23.87 -6.23
N ILE A 222 -4.33 -22.88 -6.96
CA ILE A 222 -5.42 -22.01 -6.51
C ILE A 222 -6.65 -22.82 -6.09
N ARG A 223 -6.96 -23.92 -6.78
CA ARG A 223 -8.15 -24.74 -6.50
C ARG A 223 -7.97 -25.73 -5.34
N SER A 224 -6.73 -26.15 -5.07
CA SER A 224 -6.43 -27.28 -4.18
C SER A 224 -5.83 -26.90 -2.83
N THR A 225 -5.37 -25.65 -2.66
CA THR A 225 -4.62 -25.25 -1.46
C THR A 225 -5.34 -24.18 -0.63
N ASP A 226 -5.06 -24.13 0.68
CA ASP A 226 -5.55 -23.06 1.55
C ASP A 226 -5.02 -21.68 1.16
N GLN A 227 -3.81 -21.65 0.57
CA GLN A 227 -3.24 -20.47 -0.04
C GLN A 227 -4.09 -20.01 -1.23
N GLY A 228 -4.53 -20.93 -2.07
CA GLY A 228 -5.39 -20.65 -3.23
C GLY A 228 -6.74 -20.06 -2.82
N LYS A 229 -7.34 -20.57 -1.73
CA LYS A 229 -8.59 -20.00 -1.19
C LYS A 229 -8.42 -18.52 -0.79
N LEU A 230 -7.28 -18.17 -0.15
CA LEU A 230 -6.96 -16.77 0.17
C LEU A 230 -6.83 -15.92 -1.09
N ILE A 231 -6.18 -16.43 -2.14
CA ILE A 231 -5.97 -15.72 -3.40
C ILE A 231 -7.31 -15.47 -4.09
N ILE A 232 -8.18 -16.48 -4.18
CA ILE A 232 -9.54 -16.34 -4.74
C ILE A 232 -10.34 -15.30 -3.96
N PHE A 233 -10.31 -15.38 -2.62
CA PHE A 233 -10.98 -14.42 -1.76
C PHE A 233 -10.50 -13.00 -2.03
N LEU A 234 -9.20 -12.76 -2.06
CA LEU A 234 -8.63 -11.43 -2.32
C LEU A 234 -9.03 -10.92 -3.71
N PHE A 235 -8.97 -11.77 -4.75
CA PHE A 235 -9.35 -11.39 -6.11
C PHE A 235 -10.79 -10.87 -6.19
N PHE A 236 -11.74 -11.65 -5.68
CA PHE A 236 -13.15 -11.24 -5.66
C PHE A 236 -13.40 -10.05 -4.73
N PHE A 237 -12.71 -9.98 -3.60
CA PHE A 237 -12.79 -8.84 -2.71
C PHE A 237 -12.34 -7.55 -3.39
N TYR A 238 -11.23 -7.57 -4.14
CA TYR A 238 -10.77 -6.41 -4.92
C TYR A 238 -11.75 -6.02 -6.03
N ILE A 239 -12.38 -6.97 -6.72
CA ILE A 239 -13.45 -6.68 -7.69
C ILE A 239 -14.58 -5.90 -7.00
N THR A 240 -15.11 -6.42 -5.90
CA THR A 240 -16.28 -5.82 -5.23
C THR A 240 -15.95 -4.48 -4.56
N VAL A 241 -14.73 -4.31 -4.07
CA VAL A 241 -14.24 -3.03 -3.53
C VAL A 241 -14.15 -1.99 -4.64
N HIS A 242 -13.51 -2.33 -5.76
CA HIS A 242 -13.29 -1.39 -6.86
C HIS A 242 -14.54 -1.18 -7.74
N PHE A 243 -15.61 -1.92 -7.52
CA PHE A 243 -16.92 -1.63 -8.09
C PHE A 243 -17.46 -0.24 -7.70
N SER A 244 -17.16 0.22 -6.47
CA SER A 244 -17.57 1.54 -5.98
C SER A 244 -16.41 2.51 -5.71
N ALA A 245 -15.19 2.03 -5.50
CA ALA A 245 -14.07 2.86 -5.07
C ALA A 245 -13.77 4.09 -5.95
N PRO A 246 -13.83 4.04 -7.30
CA PRO A 246 -13.57 5.21 -8.16
C PRO A 246 -14.61 6.32 -8.00
N TYR A 247 -15.78 6.00 -7.46
CA TYR A 247 -16.93 6.91 -7.44
C TYR A 247 -17.07 7.72 -6.15
N PHE A 248 -16.25 7.46 -5.13
CA PHE A 248 -16.24 8.26 -3.91
C PHE A 248 -15.79 9.71 -4.19
N ASN A 249 -14.77 9.90 -5.03
CA ASN A 249 -14.29 11.24 -5.37
C ASN A 249 -15.35 12.07 -6.13
N PRO A 250 -15.97 11.56 -7.22
CA PRO A 250 -17.08 12.25 -7.88
C PRO A 250 -18.30 12.47 -6.96
N TYR A 251 -18.56 11.55 -6.03
CA TYR A 251 -19.64 11.74 -5.05
C TYR A 251 -19.35 12.91 -4.12
N MET A 252 -18.13 13.00 -3.56
CA MET A 252 -17.72 14.09 -2.67
C MET A 252 -17.74 15.45 -3.36
N LEU A 253 -17.10 15.54 -4.53
CA LEU A 253 -16.91 16.81 -5.23
C LEU A 253 -18.13 17.22 -6.08
N GLY A 254 -18.79 16.24 -6.73
CA GLY A 254 -19.90 16.49 -7.64
C GLY A 254 -21.26 16.51 -6.95
N LYS A 255 -21.57 15.49 -6.11
CA LYS A 255 -22.88 15.37 -5.45
C LYS A 255 -22.94 16.14 -4.14
N LEU A 256 -21.97 15.93 -3.23
CA LEU A 256 -21.94 16.59 -1.93
C LEU A 256 -21.37 18.02 -2.00
N LYS A 257 -20.75 18.37 -3.15
CA LYS A 257 -20.17 19.71 -3.42
C LYS A 257 -19.15 20.16 -2.37
N PHE A 258 -18.41 19.21 -1.80
CA PHE A 258 -17.32 19.54 -0.88
C PHE A 258 -16.24 20.33 -1.61
N ASN A 259 -15.71 21.34 -0.93
CA ASN A 259 -14.56 22.08 -1.44
C ASN A 259 -13.27 21.22 -1.36
N TYR A 260 -12.23 21.66 -2.04
CA TYR A 260 -10.95 20.91 -2.08
C TYR A 260 -10.30 20.74 -0.72
N LEU A 261 -10.48 21.69 0.22
CA LEU A 261 -9.95 21.60 1.58
C LEU A 261 -10.69 20.50 2.36
N GLU A 262 -12.01 20.48 2.31
CA GLU A 262 -12.85 19.44 2.94
C GLU A 262 -12.50 18.06 2.40
N TYR A 263 -12.38 17.93 1.07
CA TYR A 263 -11.95 16.71 0.41
C TYR A 263 -10.56 16.24 0.90
N MET A 264 -9.58 17.16 0.98
CA MET A 264 -8.24 16.85 1.47
C MET A 264 -8.26 16.40 2.94
N VAL A 265 -9.06 17.03 3.78
CA VAL A 265 -9.20 16.66 5.20
C VAL A 265 -9.80 15.26 5.31
N ILE A 266 -10.88 14.95 4.58
CA ILE A 266 -11.51 13.62 4.57
C ILE A 266 -10.49 12.54 4.20
N THR A 267 -9.77 12.74 3.09
CA THR A 267 -8.74 11.80 2.64
C THR A 267 -7.61 11.62 3.67
N SER A 268 -7.18 12.73 4.27
CA SER A 268 -6.11 12.72 5.28
C SER A 268 -6.53 11.99 6.56
N VAL A 269 -7.78 12.10 6.98
CA VAL A 269 -8.31 11.43 8.16
C VAL A 269 -8.27 9.90 8.00
N ALA A 270 -8.48 9.37 6.78
CA ALA A 270 -8.33 7.93 6.52
C ALA A 270 -6.88 7.47 6.77
N TYR A 271 -5.87 8.22 6.32
CA TYR A 271 -4.46 7.90 6.61
C TYR A 271 -4.14 8.01 8.10
N PHE A 272 -4.69 9.00 8.79
CA PHE A 272 -4.54 9.11 10.24
C PHE A 272 -5.15 7.91 10.97
N GLY A 273 -6.32 7.43 10.55
CA GLY A 273 -6.94 6.19 11.02
C GLY A 273 -6.03 4.98 10.84
N ARG A 274 -5.33 4.86 9.71
CA ARG A 274 -4.34 3.79 9.47
C ARG A 274 -3.18 3.88 10.47
N VAL A 275 -2.61 5.05 10.70
CA VAL A 275 -1.53 5.27 11.69
C VAL A 275 -1.96 4.84 13.09
N PHE A 276 -3.16 5.24 13.49
CA PHE A 276 -3.76 4.87 14.78
C PHE A 276 -3.95 3.36 14.91
N ALA A 277 -4.53 2.72 13.89
CA ALA A 277 -4.79 1.29 13.90
C ALA A 277 -3.50 0.46 13.93
N PHE A 278 -2.46 0.82 13.17
CA PHE A 278 -1.18 0.12 13.24
C PHE A 278 -0.55 0.19 14.63
N LYS A 279 -0.65 1.33 15.32
CA LYS A 279 -0.20 1.46 16.71
C LYS A 279 -1.01 0.57 17.66
N LEU A 280 -2.34 0.54 17.49
CA LEU A 280 -3.22 -0.29 18.30
C LEU A 280 -2.95 -1.79 18.08
N ILE A 281 -2.79 -2.22 16.83
CA ILE A 281 -2.48 -3.60 16.46
C ILE A 281 -1.12 -4.00 17.05
N GLN A 282 -0.10 -3.14 16.92
CA GLN A 282 1.23 -3.38 17.47
C GLN A 282 1.21 -3.69 18.97
N THR A 283 0.34 -3.00 19.73
CA THR A 283 0.30 -3.10 21.19
C THR A 283 -0.62 -4.21 21.71
N ARG A 284 -1.70 -4.53 20.98
CA ARG A 284 -2.77 -5.42 21.45
C ARG A 284 -2.89 -6.74 20.68
N ALA A 285 -2.53 -6.76 19.39
CA ALA A 285 -2.70 -7.96 18.59
C ALA A 285 -1.62 -9.01 18.87
N LYS A 286 -2.04 -10.28 18.89
CA LYS A 286 -1.16 -11.44 18.93
C LYS A 286 -1.20 -12.12 17.57
N SER A 287 -0.09 -12.73 17.16
CA SER A 287 0.01 -13.41 15.86
C SER A 287 -1.04 -14.50 15.62
N ARG A 288 -1.59 -15.10 16.69
CA ARG A 288 -2.69 -16.08 16.61
C ARG A 288 -4.04 -15.50 16.17
N HIS A 289 -4.17 -14.16 16.14
CA HIS A 289 -5.43 -13.47 15.82
C HIS A 289 -5.45 -12.87 14.41
N ILE A 290 -4.47 -13.23 13.55
CA ILE A 290 -4.34 -12.62 12.20
C ILE A 290 -5.60 -12.89 11.36
N ASN A 291 -6.16 -14.08 11.42
CA ASN A 291 -7.38 -14.41 10.69
C ASN A 291 -8.59 -13.63 11.19
N LYS A 292 -8.72 -13.49 12.53
CA LYS A 292 -9.76 -12.65 13.13
C LYS A 292 -9.59 -11.19 12.73
N LEU A 293 -8.34 -10.70 12.66
CA LEU A 293 -8.03 -9.35 12.20
C LEU A 293 -8.45 -9.17 10.73
N LEU A 294 -8.12 -10.13 9.84
CA LEU A 294 -8.57 -10.10 8.45
C LEU A 294 -10.09 -10.04 8.35
N PHE A 295 -10.81 -10.89 9.09
CA PHE A 295 -12.26 -10.94 9.06
C PHE A 295 -12.90 -9.63 9.55
N ILE A 296 -12.47 -9.09 10.71
CA ILE A 296 -12.98 -7.82 11.24
C ILE A 296 -12.72 -6.68 10.26
N SER A 297 -11.53 -6.66 9.67
CA SER A 297 -11.13 -5.60 8.73
C SER A 297 -11.95 -5.66 7.43
N THR A 298 -12.13 -6.84 6.86
CA THR A 298 -12.96 -7.00 5.65
C THR A 298 -14.43 -6.68 5.92
N ALA A 299 -14.97 -7.06 7.08
CA ALA A 299 -16.32 -6.69 7.50
C ALA A 299 -16.48 -5.16 7.60
N GLY A 300 -15.52 -4.48 8.25
CA GLY A 300 -15.53 -3.02 8.34
C GLY A 300 -15.40 -2.31 6.98
N ILE A 301 -14.54 -2.79 6.08
CA ILE A 301 -14.43 -2.25 4.72
C ILE A 301 -15.74 -2.47 3.94
N THR A 302 -16.45 -3.56 4.21
CA THR A 302 -17.73 -3.88 3.54
C THR A 302 -18.83 -2.92 3.95
N THR A 303 -18.91 -2.53 5.21
CA THR A 303 -19.95 -1.61 5.70
C THR A 303 -19.71 -0.16 5.27
N SER A 304 -18.47 0.21 4.95
CA SER A 304 -18.10 1.61 4.63
C SER A 304 -18.96 2.25 3.53
N PRO A 305 -19.19 1.66 2.33
CA PRO A 305 -20.01 2.31 1.31
C PRO A 305 -21.47 2.50 1.73
N LEU A 306 -22.03 1.57 2.50
CA LEU A 306 -23.39 1.71 3.03
C LEU A 306 -23.49 2.89 3.99
N LEU A 307 -22.51 3.06 4.88
CA LEU A 307 -22.46 4.20 5.80
C LEU A 307 -22.36 5.53 5.05
N TRP A 308 -21.60 5.58 3.96
CA TRP A 308 -21.54 6.73 3.06
C TRP A 308 -22.88 7.01 2.36
N ALA A 309 -23.64 5.97 2.01
CA ALA A 309 -24.96 6.13 1.39
C ALA A 309 -26.03 6.65 2.36
N LEU A 310 -25.81 6.51 3.68
CA LEU A 310 -26.78 6.87 4.73
C LEU A 310 -26.55 8.25 5.32
N THR A 311 -25.51 9.01 4.92
CA THR A 311 -25.21 10.31 5.51
C THR A 311 -24.62 11.29 4.52
N ASP A 312 -25.05 12.54 4.60
CA ASP A 312 -24.45 13.69 3.89
C ASP A 312 -23.70 14.61 4.90
N SER A 313 -23.68 14.25 6.19
CA SER A 313 -23.03 15.05 7.23
C SER A 313 -21.50 14.93 7.13
N TYR A 314 -20.80 16.06 7.00
CA TYR A 314 -19.36 16.13 6.93
C TYR A 314 -18.68 15.45 8.14
N GLY A 315 -19.15 15.73 9.38
CA GLY A 315 -18.61 15.13 10.59
C GLY A 315 -18.80 13.61 10.66
N ALA A 316 -19.94 13.09 10.19
CA ALA A 316 -20.18 11.65 10.09
C ALA A 316 -19.23 11.02 9.06
N ILE A 317 -19.04 11.66 7.90
CA ILE A 317 -18.10 11.19 6.85
C ILE A 317 -16.68 11.14 7.38
N LEU A 318 -16.21 12.14 8.14
CA LEU A 318 -14.89 12.09 8.77
C LEU A 318 -14.74 10.89 9.70
N THR A 319 -15.78 10.58 10.47
CA THR A 319 -15.78 9.42 11.38
C THR A 319 -15.73 8.10 10.58
N ILE A 320 -16.52 8.00 9.50
CA ILE A 320 -16.53 6.83 8.62
C ILE A 320 -15.15 6.64 7.98
N GLU A 321 -14.51 7.69 7.48
CA GLU A 321 -13.19 7.60 6.87
C GLU A 321 -12.08 7.27 7.87
N PHE A 322 -12.15 7.78 9.10
CA PHE A 322 -11.25 7.35 10.16
C PHE A 322 -11.35 5.84 10.42
N LEU A 323 -12.57 5.33 10.57
CA LEU A 323 -12.82 3.90 10.80
C LEU A 323 -12.43 3.06 9.57
N SER A 324 -12.74 3.54 8.36
CA SER A 324 -12.32 2.93 7.10
C SER A 324 -10.80 2.78 7.04
N GLY A 325 -10.06 3.85 7.38
CA GLY A 325 -8.61 3.80 7.50
C GLY A 325 -8.13 2.74 8.50
N CYS A 326 -8.78 2.61 9.65
CA CYS A 326 -8.46 1.57 10.64
C CYS A 326 -8.67 0.16 10.07
N TYR A 327 -9.76 -0.09 9.37
CA TYR A 327 -10.03 -1.39 8.76
C TYR A 327 -9.05 -1.71 7.63
N TRP A 328 -8.71 -0.74 6.78
CA TRP A 328 -7.70 -0.94 5.74
C TRP A 328 -6.32 -1.30 6.32
N ALA A 329 -5.89 -0.66 7.42
CA ALA A 329 -4.64 -1.02 8.10
C ALA A 329 -4.64 -2.48 8.58
N GLY A 330 -5.74 -2.92 9.17
CA GLY A 330 -5.88 -4.31 9.61
C GLY A 330 -5.89 -5.31 8.45
N PHE A 331 -6.54 -4.98 7.34
CA PHE A 331 -6.57 -5.77 6.12
C PHE A 331 -5.16 -5.90 5.49
N GLU A 332 -4.47 -4.81 5.28
CA GLU A 332 -3.12 -4.77 4.72
C GLU A 332 -2.14 -5.61 5.55
N LEU A 333 -2.15 -5.40 6.88
CA LEU A 333 -1.25 -6.11 7.78
C LEU A 333 -1.54 -7.60 7.85
N SER A 334 -2.81 -7.98 7.97
CA SER A 334 -3.20 -9.39 8.03
C SER A 334 -2.86 -10.11 6.72
N THR A 335 -3.09 -9.48 5.58
CA THR A 335 -2.80 -10.03 4.26
C THR A 335 -1.29 -10.31 4.09
N ILE A 336 -0.43 -9.33 4.41
CA ILE A 336 1.02 -9.52 4.29
C ILE A 336 1.54 -10.61 5.24
N LEU A 337 1.01 -10.67 6.47
CA LEU A 337 1.40 -11.71 7.44
C LEU A 337 0.95 -13.10 6.99
N LEU A 338 -0.22 -13.22 6.35
CA LEU A 338 -0.70 -14.47 5.78
C LEU A 338 0.15 -14.93 4.59
N TYR A 339 0.65 -14.02 3.77
CA TYR A 339 1.62 -14.36 2.72
C TYR A 339 2.88 -15.01 3.31
N TYR A 340 3.40 -14.47 4.42
CA TYR A 340 4.57 -15.07 5.09
C TYR A 340 4.28 -16.42 5.76
N GLN A 341 3.03 -16.68 6.14
CA GLN A 341 2.64 -17.95 6.79
C GLN A 341 2.33 -19.07 5.80
N LYS A 342 1.81 -18.71 4.63
CA LYS A 342 1.21 -19.67 3.69
C LYS A 342 2.05 -19.92 2.44
N ILE A 343 2.95 -18.97 2.08
CA ILE A 343 3.76 -19.06 0.87
C ILE A 343 5.18 -19.49 1.24
N ASP A 344 5.65 -20.56 0.59
CA ASP A 344 7.04 -20.99 0.74
C ASP A 344 8.01 -19.87 0.33
N ASP A 345 9.11 -19.77 1.04
CA ASP A 345 10.10 -18.71 0.83
C ASP A 345 10.69 -18.74 -0.59
N ARG A 346 10.97 -19.94 -1.11
CA ARG A 346 11.56 -20.11 -2.45
C ARG A 346 10.62 -19.71 -3.58
N GLU A 347 9.31 -19.83 -3.37
CA GLU A 347 8.26 -19.53 -4.35
C GLU A 347 7.66 -18.13 -4.18
N ARG A 348 7.96 -17.46 -3.06
CA ARG A 348 7.30 -16.21 -2.62
C ARG A 348 7.33 -15.12 -3.68
N THR A 349 8.47 -14.92 -4.35
CA THR A 349 8.60 -13.90 -5.39
C THR A 349 7.61 -14.14 -6.53
N SER A 350 7.55 -15.38 -7.05
CA SER A 350 6.64 -15.72 -8.15
C SER A 350 5.17 -15.63 -7.75
N ILE A 351 4.83 -16.18 -6.57
CA ILE A 351 3.44 -16.22 -6.09
C ILE A 351 2.92 -14.83 -5.76
N ILE A 352 3.70 -13.97 -5.09
CA ILE A 352 3.30 -12.59 -4.80
C ILE A 352 3.10 -11.80 -6.11
N THR A 353 3.95 -12.02 -7.13
CA THR A 353 3.77 -11.40 -8.45
C THR A 353 2.42 -11.79 -9.06
N TYR A 354 2.06 -13.07 -9.05
CA TYR A 354 0.77 -13.53 -9.58
C TYR A 354 -0.42 -13.02 -8.76
N ILE A 355 -0.29 -12.96 -7.42
CA ILE A 355 -1.32 -12.38 -6.56
C ILE A 355 -1.53 -10.89 -6.90
N THR A 356 -0.44 -10.12 -7.04
CA THR A 356 -0.52 -8.72 -7.41
C THR A 356 -1.19 -8.54 -8.77
N PHE A 357 -0.83 -9.38 -9.75
CA PHE A 357 -1.47 -9.37 -11.07
C PHE A 357 -2.98 -9.63 -10.97
N LEU A 358 -3.39 -10.67 -10.25
CA LEU A 358 -4.81 -10.99 -10.07
C LEU A 358 -5.55 -9.86 -9.34
N ASN A 359 -4.99 -9.33 -8.25
CA ASN A 359 -5.63 -8.25 -7.49
C ASN A 359 -5.80 -6.99 -8.35
N THR A 360 -4.77 -6.57 -9.10
CA THR A 360 -4.85 -5.41 -9.99
C THR A 360 -5.84 -5.65 -11.14
N THR A 361 -5.85 -6.86 -11.71
CA THR A 361 -6.87 -7.23 -12.70
C THR A 361 -8.27 -7.17 -12.11
N GLY A 362 -8.44 -7.66 -10.87
CA GLY A 362 -9.70 -7.53 -10.13
C GLY A 362 -10.13 -6.07 -9.92
N MET A 363 -9.18 -5.18 -9.60
CA MET A 363 -9.44 -3.74 -9.49
C MET A 363 -9.97 -3.15 -10.81
N VAL A 364 -9.35 -3.48 -11.94
CA VAL A 364 -9.77 -3.02 -13.28
C VAL A 364 -11.15 -3.55 -13.63
N ILE A 365 -11.37 -4.86 -13.45
CA ILE A 365 -12.67 -5.48 -13.70
C ILE A 365 -13.77 -4.83 -12.84
N GLY A 366 -13.51 -4.66 -11.54
CA GLY A 366 -14.45 -4.03 -10.61
C GLY A 366 -14.81 -2.61 -11.04
N SER A 367 -13.80 -1.80 -11.38
CA SER A 367 -14.01 -0.41 -11.84
C SER A 367 -14.82 -0.35 -13.14
N ALA A 368 -14.54 -1.23 -14.09
CA ALA A 368 -15.28 -1.32 -15.35
C ALA A 368 -16.75 -1.75 -15.13
N LEU A 369 -16.97 -2.76 -14.28
CA LEU A 369 -18.33 -3.19 -13.92
C LEU A 369 -19.11 -2.08 -13.20
N GLY A 370 -18.45 -1.33 -12.31
CA GLY A 370 -19.03 -0.17 -11.66
C GLY A 370 -19.43 0.94 -12.65
N ALA A 371 -18.56 1.24 -13.64
CA ALA A 371 -18.85 2.19 -14.71
C ALA A 371 -20.05 1.76 -15.56
N TRP A 372 -20.06 0.52 -15.98
CA TRP A 372 -21.15 -0.06 -16.75
C TRP A 372 -22.49 0.00 -15.98
N PHE A 373 -22.46 -0.40 -14.70
CA PHE A 373 -23.64 -0.35 -13.83
C PHE A 373 -24.18 1.09 -13.66
N MET A 374 -23.31 2.07 -13.41
CA MET A 374 -23.67 3.48 -13.32
C MET A 374 -24.29 4.01 -14.61
N GLY A 375 -23.85 3.53 -15.77
CA GLY A 375 -24.41 3.89 -17.08
C GLY A 375 -25.82 3.35 -17.31
N MET A 376 -26.19 2.25 -16.65
CA MET A 376 -27.54 1.65 -16.76
C MET A 376 -28.57 2.33 -15.86
N LEU A 377 -28.15 3.06 -14.83
CA LEU A 377 -29.10 3.69 -13.92
C LEU A 377 -29.74 4.95 -14.53
N PRO A 378 -31.04 5.16 -14.32
CA PRO A 378 -31.75 6.36 -14.79
C PRO A 378 -31.09 7.65 -14.29
N ALA A 379 -31.16 8.72 -15.09
CA ALA A 379 -30.52 10.00 -14.76
C ALA A 379 -31.02 10.60 -13.44
N ASP A 380 -32.33 10.43 -13.15
CA ASP A 380 -32.99 10.98 -11.97
C ASP A 380 -32.79 10.14 -10.70
N SER A 381 -32.19 8.96 -10.82
CA SER A 381 -31.91 8.10 -9.65
C SER A 381 -30.70 8.60 -8.84
N ASN A 382 -30.72 8.32 -7.53
CA ASN A 382 -29.58 8.55 -6.67
C ASN A 382 -28.46 7.50 -6.95
N LYS A 383 -27.86 7.55 -8.17
CA LYS A 383 -26.95 6.55 -8.73
C LYS A 383 -25.84 6.13 -7.78
N TYR A 384 -25.28 7.08 -7.03
CA TYR A 384 -24.18 6.80 -6.09
C TYR A 384 -24.66 5.95 -4.90
N ILE A 385 -25.84 6.26 -4.34
CA ILE A 385 -26.41 5.52 -3.21
C ILE A 385 -26.69 4.07 -3.63
N VAL A 386 -27.29 3.88 -4.81
CA VAL A 386 -27.56 2.55 -5.36
C VAL A 386 -26.26 1.79 -5.61
N LEU A 387 -25.24 2.44 -6.20
CA LEU A 387 -23.94 1.84 -6.44
C LEU A 387 -23.27 1.40 -5.12
N PHE A 388 -23.32 2.23 -4.09
CA PHE A 388 -22.73 1.93 -2.77
C PHE A 388 -23.47 0.78 -2.08
N ALA A 389 -24.79 0.75 -2.15
CA ALA A 389 -25.60 -0.34 -1.61
C ALA A 389 -25.30 -1.67 -2.31
N VAL A 390 -25.26 -1.69 -3.65
CA VAL A 390 -24.90 -2.88 -4.44
C VAL A 390 -23.49 -3.33 -4.14
N SER A 391 -22.51 -2.40 -4.07
CA SER A 391 -21.13 -2.73 -3.70
C SER A 391 -21.06 -3.38 -2.32
N THR A 392 -21.80 -2.86 -1.33
CA THR A 392 -21.88 -3.45 0.02
C THR A 392 -22.42 -4.87 -0.03
N PHE A 393 -23.48 -5.10 -0.77
CA PHE A 393 -24.08 -6.42 -0.94
C PHE A 393 -23.11 -7.42 -1.59
N LEU A 394 -22.44 -7.03 -2.67
CA LEU A 394 -21.43 -7.85 -3.34
C LEU A 394 -20.25 -8.19 -2.41
N ARG A 395 -19.78 -7.21 -1.62
CA ARG A 395 -18.72 -7.44 -0.61
C ARG A 395 -19.19 -8.41 0.47
N ALA A 396 -20.44 -8.29 0.95
CA ALA A 396 -21.00 -9.18 1.96
C ALA A 396 -21.05 -10.63 1.47
N ILE A 397 -21.42 -10.85 0.19
CA ILE A 397 -21.36 -12.18 -0.43
C ILE A 397 -19.94 -12.73 -0.38
N VAL A 398 -18.93 -11.96 -0.79
CA VAL A 398 -17.53 -12.41 -0.80
C VAL A 398 -17.05 -12.74 0.62
N ILE A 399 -17.45 -11.97 1.64
CA ILE A 399 -17.09 -12.23 3.03
C ILE A 399 -17.76 -13.52 3.55
N ALA A 400 -18.97 -13.84 3.13
CA ALA A 400 -19.64 -15.07 3.53
C ALA A 400 -18.83 -16.33 3.16
N PHE A 401 -17.99 -16.25 2.12
CA PHE A 401 -17.05 -17.31 1.75
C PHE A 401 -15.71 -17.26 2.51
N ALA A 402 -15.41 -16.18 3.26
CA ALA A 402 -14.15 -16.03 4.00
C ALA A 402 -13.97 -17.06 5.14
N PRO A 403 -14.99 -17.53 5.90
CA PRO A 403 -14.85 -18.51 6.95
C PRO A 403 -14.31 -19.88 6.48
N GLN A 404 -14.46 -20.20 5.20
CA GLN A 404 -13.92 -21.45 4.60
C GLN A 404 -12.39 -21.43 4.49
N ILE A 405 -11.75 -20.27 4.76
CA ILE A 405 -10.31 -20.12 4.81
C ILE A 405 -9.82 -20.63 6.18
N ASN A 406 -9.70 -21.96 6.32
CA ASN A 406 -9.28 -22.59 7.57
C ASN A 406 -7.75 -22.45 7.75
N PHE A 407 -7.35 -21.51 8.60
CA PHE A 407 -5.95 -21.20 8.85
C PHE A 407 -5.43 -21.95 10.11
N LYS A 408 -5.24 -23.26 10.00
CA LYS A 408 -4.56 -24.04 11.03
C LYS A 408 -3.04 -23.86 10.90
N GLY A 409 -2.48 -22.89 11.59
CA GLY A 409 -1.04 -22.70 11.72
C GLY A 409 -0.66 -22.53 13.19
N ARG A 410 0.18 -23.43 13.75
CA ARG A 410 0.79 -23.23 15.07
C ARG A 410 1.84 -22.14 14.99
N LEU A 411 1.64 -21.05 15.70
CA LEU A 411 2.60 -19.96 15.83
C LEU A 411 3.52 -20.21 17.04
N PRO A 412 4.83 -19.93 16.92
CA PRO A 412 5.77 -20.06 18.04
C PRO A 412 5.43 -19.11 19.19
N LYS A 413 5.57 -19.59 20.44
CA LYS A 413 5.32 -18.80 21.67
C LYS A 413 6.23 -17.57 21.72
N LEU A 414 5.66 -16.44 22.08
CA LEU A 414 6.34 -15.16 22.30
C LEU A 414 7.15 -15.18 23.61
N THR A 415 8.39 -15.52 23.55
CA THR A 415 9.34 -15.28 24.64
C THR A 415 10.48 -14.36 24.17
N ASN A 416 10.74 -13.27 24.90
CA ASN A 416 11.77 -12.24 24.69
C ASN A 416 11.43 -11.06 23.75
N LEU A 417 10.40 -10.30 24.08
CA LEU A 417 10.08 -9.00 23.48
C LEU A 417 11.16 -7.92 23.72
N ASN A 418 11.89 -8.01 24.84
CA ASN A 418 12.87 -6.99 25.23
C ASN A 418 14.08 -6.90 24.29
N ARG A 419 14.53 -8.01 23.68
CA ARG A 419 15.66 -7.99 22.73
C ARG A 419 15.31 -7.33 21.41
N PHE A 420 14.06 -7.42 20.96
CA PHE A 420 13.64 -6.75 19.73
C PHE A 420 13.54 -5.23 19.90
N PHE A 421 13.13 -4.73 21.07
CA PHE A 421 13.10 -3.28 21.34
C PHE A 421 14.48 -2.63 21.35
N GLN A 422 15.51 -3.38 21.71
CA GLN A 422 16.89 -2.90 21.63
C GLN A 422 17.42 -2.79 20.19
N MET A 423 16.72 -3.42 19.21
CA MET A 423 17.07 -3.35 17.78
C MET A 423 16.46 -2.15 17.06
N ILE A 424 15.45 -1.47 17.67
CA ILE A 424 14.84 -0.27 17.11
C ILE A 424 15.80 0.91 17.32
N PRO A 425 16.11 1.70 16.26
CA PRO A 425 17.08 2.78 16.36
C PRO A 425 16.73 3.80 17.42
N SER A 426 17.73 4.32 18.12
CA SER A 426 17.59 5.43 19.08
C SER A 426 17.15 6.77 18.44
N SER A 427 17.22 6.90 17.10
CA SER A 427 16.65 8.03 16.37
C SER A 427 15.11 8.05 16.37
N VAL A 428 14.46 6.95 16.80
CA VAL A 428 13.03 6.90 17.16
C VAL A 428 12.80 7.44 18.58
N ASN A 429 13.81 7.99 19.23
CA ASN A 429 13.73 8.57 20.57
C ASN A 429 12.77 9.78 20.69
N LEU A 430 12.35 10.39 19.61
CA LEU A 430 11.26 11.37 19.61
C LEU A 430 9.92 10.80 20.09
N ILE A 431 9.76 9.47 20.05
CA ILE A 431 8.53 8.77 20.48
C ILE A 431 8.76 7.98 21.80
N ARG A 432 9.98 7.95 22.33
CA ARG A 432 10.32 7.27 23.58
C ARG A 432 9.50 7.72 24.79
N PRO A 433 9.16 9.01 24.98
CA PRO A 433 8.34 9.44 26.11
C PRO A 433 6.94 8.83 26.11
N PHE A 434 6.37 8.55 24.92
CA PHE A 434 5.03 7.98 24.77
C PHE A 434 4.95 6.47 24.98
N ILE A 435 6.07 5.75 24.78
CA ILE A 435 6.09 4.28 24.83
C ILE A 435 6.58 3.75 26.19
N TRP A 436 7.38 4.51 26.97
CA TRP A 436 8.10 3.99 28.14
C TRP A 436 7.60 4.46 29.50
N LYS A 437 6.66 5.40 29.59
CA LYS A 437 6.17 5.93 30.87
C LYS A 437 5.39 4.91 31.75
N LYS A 438 5.05 3.73 31.22
CA LYS A 438 4.21 2.72 31.92
C LYS A 438 4.97 1.59 32.63
N LYS A 439 6.30 1.60 32.70
CA LYS A 439 7.06 0.52 33.35
C LYS A 439 7.80 0.87 34.65
N LYS A 440 7.78 2.12 35.07
CA LYS A 440 8.36 2.52 36.37
C LYS A 440 7.39 2.45 37.56
N ASP A 441 6.09 2.47 37.29
CA ASP A 441 5.08 2.52 38.39
C ASP A 441 4.70 1.13 38.92
N PHE A 442 5.11 0.03 38.27
CA PHE A 442 4.80 -1.34 38.72
C PHE A 442 5.84 -1.99 39.64
N LYS A 443 6.91 -1.27 40.02
CA LYS A 443 7.95 -1.78 40.92
C LYS A 443 7.97 -1.15 42.32
N LYS A 444 7.04 -0.25 42.61
CA LYS A 444 6.96 0.42 43.92
C LYS A 444 5.88 -0.14 44.90
N ASP A 445 5.09 -1.10 44.44
CA ASP A 445 4.04 -1.71 45.26
C ASP A 445 4.35 -3.14 45.73
N LYS A 446 5.64 -3.49 45.79
CA LYS A 446 6.13 -4.75 46.41
C LYS A 446 7.46 -4.52 47.13
N GLU A 447 7.44 -3.69 48.15
CA GLU A 447 8.34 -3.73 49.30
C GLU A 447 7.55 -3.36 50.55
#